data_38d8eccadd3fca5a6ef07b7b9926c289
#
_entry.id   38d8eccadd3fca5a6ef07b7b9926c289
#
_cell.length_a   1.000
_cell.length_b   1.000
_cell.length_c   1.000
_cell.angle_alpha   90.00
_cell.angle_beta   90.00
_cell.angle_gamma   90.00
#
_symmetry.space_group_name_H-M   'P 1'
#
loop_
_entity.id
_entity.type
_entity.pdbx_description
1 polymer ?
#
loop_
_entity_poly.entity_id
_entity_poly.type
_entity_poly.pdbx_seq_one_letter_code
_entity_poly.pdbx_strand_id
1 'polypeptide(L)'
;MMKEENMDCIFCKIVAGEVPTELIAENEHAIAFLDLYPQAPVHILVVPKIHSENILLLDNSSSLQGLFELIRKVAATKTDGQFKLQFNTGKREGQSVFHTHAHILSQQSS
;
A
#
# COMPACT_ATOMS: atom_id res chain seq x y z
N MET A 1 3.85 23.47 3.53
CA MET A 1 3.57 22.93 3.59
C MET A 1 3.14 22.02 3.75
N MET A 2 3.35 21.59 3.66
CA MET A 2 2.95 20.74 3.69
C MET A 2 2.52 20.03 4.31
N LYS A 3 2.23 19.81 4.75
CA LYS A 3 1.85 19.10 5.27
C LYS A 3 1.03 18.08 5.33
N GLU A 4 0.94 17.78 4.81
CA GLU A 4 0.05 16.67 4.61
C GLU A 4 0.55 15.46 5.24
N GLU A 5 1.80 15.44 5.50
CA GLU A 5 2.44 14.34 6.16
C GLU A 5 1.97 14.28 7.59
N ASN A 6 1.48 13.11 8.01
CA ASN A 6 1.06 12.89 9.39
C ASN A 6 2.25 12.33 10.14
N MET A 7 2.75 13.05 11.13
CA MET A 7 3.98 12.68 11.82
C MET A 7 3.86 11.37 12.58
N ASP A 8 2.63 10.95 12.93
CA ASP A 8 2.41 9.69 13.61
C ASP A 8 2.16 8.54 12.65
N CYS A 9 2.14 8.80 11.36
CA CYS A 9 1.81 7.78 10.38
C CYS A 9 3.08 7.08 9.91
N ILE A 10 3.17 5.77 10.19
CA ILE A 10 4.34 4.99 9.79
C ILE A 10 4.49 4.97 8.27
N PHE A 11 3.37 4.94 7.52
CA PHE A 11 3.46 4.90 6.06
C PHE A 11 3.92 6.24 5.49
N CYS A 12 3.48 7.36 6.08
CA CYS A 12 4.02 8.66 5.69
C CYS A 12 5.53 8.73 5.91
N LYS A 13 6.00 8.13 7.01
CA LYS A 13 7.42 8.12 7.30
C LYS A 13 8.19 7.26 6.31
N ILE A 14 7.62 6.14 5.89
CA ILE A 14 8.25 5.30 4.87
C ILE A 14 8.31 6.05 3.54
N VAL A 15 7.21 6.71 3.16
CA VAL A 15 7.17 7.49 1.93
C VAL A 15 8.23 8.59 1.95
N ALA A 16 8.40 9.23 3.09
CA ALA A 16 9.37 10.32 3.24
C ALA A 16 10.82 9.83 3.35
N GLY A 17 11.03 8.52 3.47
CA GLY A 17 12.37 7.97 3.61
C GLY A 17 12.91 8.06 5.01
N GLU A 18 12.07 8.38 5.99
CA GLU A 18 12.51 8.49 7.38
C GLU A 18 12.64 7.14 8.05
N VAL A 19 11.91 6.14 7.56
CA VAL A 19 12.01 4.77 8.06
C VAL A 19 12.55 3.93 6.91
N PRO A 20 13.75 3.37 7.04
CA PRO A 20 14.33 2.58 5.95
C PRO A 20 13.45 1.38 5.64
N THR A 21 13.10 1.21 4.39
CA THR A 21 12.23 0.13 3.94
C THR A 21 12.66 -0.24 2.54
N GLU A 22 12.84 -1.53 2.30
CA GLU A 22 13.20 -1.97 0.97
C GLU A 22 11.95 -1.96 0.09
N LEU A 23 11.95 -1.15 -0.95
CA LEU A 23 10.80 -1.03 -1.83
C LEU A 23 10.87 -2.09 -2.91
N ILE A 24 9.75 -2.78 -3.15
CA ILE A 24 9.61 -3.73 -4.25
C ILE A 24 9.46 -2.97 -5.56
N ALA A 25 8.70 -1.88 -5.52
CA ALA A 25 8.41 -1.10 -6.72
C ALA A 25 7.94 0.28 -6.28
N GLU A 26 7.94 1.20 -7.22
CA GLU A 26 7.53 2.57 -6.94
C GLU A 26 7.14 3.22 -8.25
N ASN A 27 6.14 4.12 -8.20
CA ASN A 27 5.89 5.04 -9.31
C ASN A 27 5.71 6.43 -8.72
N GLU A 28 5.24 7.36 -9.53
CA GLU A 28 5.10 8.74 -9.09
C GLU A 28 4.16 8.88 -7.89
N HIS A 29 3.17 7.99 -7.77
CA HIS A 29 2.07 8.17 -6.82
C HIS A 29 2.04 7.15 -5.69
N ALA A 30 2.81 6.07 -5.77
CA ALA A 30 2.68 4.99 -4.80
C ALA A 30 3.99 4.22 -4.64
N ILE A 31 4.09 3.51 -3.52
CA ILE A 31 5.22 2.62 -3.23
C ILE A 31 4.68 1.24 -2.86
N ALA A 32 5.49 0.23 -3.04
CA ALA A 32 5.14 -1.14 -2.68
C ALA A 32 6.26 -1.79 -1.88
N PHE A 33 5.90 -2.52 -0.81
CA PHE A 33 6.89 -3.19 0.03
C PHE A 33 6.23 -4.38 0.72
N LEU A 34 7.06 -5.28 1.26
CA LEU A 34 6.54 -6.47 1.94
C LEU A 34 5.94 -6.11 3.29
N ASP A 35 4.83 -6.78 3.63
CA ASP A 35 4.28 -6.67 4.98
C ASP A 35 5.22 -7.40 5.94
N LEU A 36 5.53 -6.78 7.07
CA LEU A 36 6.42 -7.38 8.08
C LEU A 36 5.75 -8.55 8.79
N TYR A 37 4.43 -8.60 8.79
CA TYR A 37 3.67 -9.67 9.46
C TYR A 37 2.78 -10.34 8.43
N PRO A 38 3.39 -11.09 7.49
CA PRO A 38 2.64 -11.61 6.35
C PRO A 38 1.58 -12.62 6.76
N GLN A 39 0.41 -12.54 6.13
CA GLN A 39 -0.69 -13.45 6.35
C GLN A 39 -0.82 -14.45 5.22
N ALA A 40 0.10 -14.43 4.28
CA ALA A 40 0.12 -15.34 3.13
C ALA A 40 1.56 -15.44 2.66
N PRO A 41 1.91 -16.47 1.87
CA PRO A 41 3.28 -16.58 1.33
C PRO A 41 3.70 -15.34 0.53
N VAL A 42 2.76 -14.72 -0.19
CA VAL A 42 3.00 -13.41 -0.80
C VAL A 42 2.06 -12.43 -0.13
N HIS A 43 2.61 -11.43 0.51
CA HIS A 43 1.82 -10.39 1.17
C HIS A 43 2.53 -9.06 0.98
N ILE A 44 2.06 -8.28 0.02
CA ILE A 44 2.68 -7.02 -0.36
C ILE A 44 1.71 -5.89 -0.09
N LEU A 45 2.23 -4.81 0.45
CA LEU A 45 1.46 -3.58 0.67
C LEU A 45 1.76 -2.60 -0.46
N VAL A 46 0.73 -1.96 -0.99
CA VAL A 46 0.89 -0.89 -1.97
C VAL A 46 0.22 0.34 -1.40
N VAL A 47 0.97 1.42 -1.28
CA VAL A 47 0.62 2.56 -0.45
C VAL A 47 0.74 3.83 -1.28
N PRO A 48 -0.33 4.66 -1.36
CA PRO A 48 -0.19 5.95 -2.04
C PRO A 48 0.73 6.87 -1.25
N LYS A 49 1.45 7.71 -1.95
CA LYS A 49 2.37 8.66 -1.32
C LYS A 49 1.62 9.75 -0.58
N ILE A 50 0.46 10.15 -1.11
CA ILE A 50 -0.37 11.13 -0.44
C ILE A 50 -1.11 10.47 0.71
N HIS A 51 -1.19 11.16 1.84
CA HIS A 51 -1.89 10.62 2.99
C HIS A 51 -3.40 10.76 2.81
N SER A 52 -4.11 9.66 3.02
CA SER A 52 -5.56 9.66 3.21
C SER A 52 -5.84 8.54 4.21
N GLU A 53 -6.84 8.74 5.03
CA GLU A 53 -7.10 7.81 6.13
C GLU A 53 -7.50 6.43 5.63
N ASN A 54 -8.28 6.37 4.55
CA ASN A 54 -8.74 5.12 3.97
C ASN A 54 -9.13 5.34 2.52
N ILE A 55 -9.53 4.24 1.86
CA ILE A 55 -9.83 4.29 0.43
C ILE A 55 -11.03 5.18 0.09
N LEU A 56 -11.98 5.33 1.01
CA LEU A 56 -13.12 6.21 0.77
C LEU A 56 -12.70 7.66 0.66
N LEU A 57 -11.63 8.04 1.36
CA LEU A 57 -11.19 9.42 1.44
C LEU A 57 -10.09 9.74 0.45
N LEU A 58 -9.62 8.76 -0.30
CA LEU A 58 -8.60 8.97 -1.33
C LEU A 58 -9.32 9.39 -2.62
N ASP A 59 -9.50 10.71 -2.76
CA ASP A 59 -10.30 11.24 -3.86
C ASP A 59 -9.47 11.92 -4.95
N ASN A 60 -8.16 11.90 -4.84
CA ASN A 60 -7.28 12.46 -5.88
C ASN A 60 -7.19 11.45 -7.02
N SER A 61 -7.71 11.83 -8.20
CA SER A 61 -7.81 10.87 -9.30
C SER A 61 -6.45 10.40 -9.81
N SER A 62 -5.45 11.26 -9.84
CA SER A 62 -4.11 10.84 -10.27
C SER A 62 -3.51 9.85 -9.28
N SER A 63 -3.71 10.07 -7.99
CA SER A 63 -3.23 9.15 -6.97
C SER A 63 -3.94 7.81 -7.05
N LEU A 64 -5.26 7.82 -7.28
CA LEU A 64 -6.01 6.57 -7.45
C LEU A 64 -5.49 5.80 -8.65
N GLN A 65 -5.33 6.47 -9.78
CA GLN A 65 -4.84 5.82 -10.98
C GLN A 65 -3.45 5.25 -10.77
N GLY A 66 -2.55 6.04 -10.20
CA GLY A 66 -1.18 5.59 -9.96
C GLY A 66 -1.10 4.43 -8.98
N LEU A 67 -1.93 4.46 -7.94
CA LEU A 67 -2.02 3.37 -6.98
C LEU A 67 -2.40 2.07 -7.68
N PHE A 68 -3.46 2.10 -8.48
CA PHE A 68 -3.94 0.88 -9.13
C PHE A 68 -3.01 0.42 -10.25
N GLU A 69 -2.33 1.33 -10.92
CA GLU A 69 -1.31 0.94 -11.88
C GLU A 69 -0.18 0.17 -11.21
N LEU A 70 0.26 0.64 -10.04
CA LEU A 70 1.33 -0.04 -9.33
C LEU A 70 0.85 -1.39 -8.78
N ILE A 71 -0.39 -1.45 -8.27
CA ILE A 71 -0.97 -2.71 -7.82
C ILE A 71 -0.93 -3.75 -8.93
N ARG A 72 -1.38 -3.37 -10.12
CA ARG A 72 -1.42 -4.30 -11.25
C ARG A 72 -0.03 -4.76 -11.66
N LYS A 73 0.92 -3.83 -11.69
CA LYS A 73 2.29 -4.17 -12.07
C LYS A 73 2.93 -5.13 -11.07
N VAL A 74 2.76 -4.84 -9.79
CA VAL A 74 3.35 -5.67 -8.73
C VAL A 74 2.70 -7.05 -8.71
N ALA A 75 1.38 -7.09 -8.80
CA ALA A 75 0.68 -8.39 -8.80
C ALA A 75 1.11 -9.24 -9.99
N ALA A 76 1.27 -8.62 -11.16
CA ALA A 76 1.65 -9.35 -12.37
C ALA A 76 3.06 -9.93 -12.26
N THR A 77 3.96 -9.25 -11.54
CA THR A 77 5.36 -9.70 -11.47
C THR A 77 5.66 -10.53 -10.23
N LYS A 78 4.88 -10.39 -9.17
CA LYS A 78 5.18 -11.05 -7.89
C LYS A 78 4.24 -12.18 -7.55
N THR A 79 3.18 -12.39 -8.33
CA THR A 79 2.29 -13.54 -8.17
C THR A 79 2.18 -14.25 -9.51
N ASP A 80 1.52 -15.41 -9.49
CA ASP A 80 1.26 -16.17 -10.71
C ASP A 80 -0.03 -15.70 -11.40
N GLY A 81 -0.55 -14.56 -11.01
CA GLY A 81 -1.79 -14.02 -11.56
C GLY A 81 -3.01 -14.35 -10.72
N GLN A 82 -2.83 -15.12 -9.66
CA GLN A 82 -3.91 -15.45 -8.74
C GLN A 82 -3.62 -14.82 -7.40
N PHE A 83 -4.46 -13.91 -6.97
CA PHE A 83 -4.23 -13.17 -5.74
C PHE A 83 -5.52 -12.52 -5.28
N LYS A 84 -5.55 -12.14 -4.01
CA LYS A 84 -6.60 -11.29 -3.47
C LYS A 84 -6.08 -9.86 -3.38
N LEU A 85 -6.93 -8.91 -3.76
CA LEU A 85 -6.67 -7.50 -3.53
C LEU A 85 -7.63 -7.04 -2.45
N GLN A 86 -7.10 -6.49 -1.37
CA GLN A 86 -7.91 -6.19 -0.21
C GLN A 86 -7.55 -4.82 0.35
N PHE A 87 -8.58 -4.01 0.60
CA PHE A 87 -8.45 -2.80 1.40
C PHE A 87 -9.30 -2.98 2.64
N ASN A 88 -8.73 -2.73 3.82
CA ASN A 88 -9.49 -2.73 5.05
C ASN A 88 -9.83 -1.27 5.37
N THR A 89 -11.09 -0.98 5.58
CA THR A 89 -11.55 0.37 5.86
C THR A 89 -12.27 0.39 7.19
N GLY A 90 -11.70 1.10 8.14
CA GLY A 90 -12.25 1.20 9.47
C GLY A 90 -11.69 0.16 10.43
N LYS A 91 -11.60 0.55 11.69
CA LYS A 91 -10.98 -0.30 12.71
C LYS A 91 -11.71 -1.62 12.87
N ARG A 92 -13.05 -1.58 12.86
CA ARG A 92 -13.84 -2.79 13.01
C ARG A 92 -13.58 -3.81 11.91
N GLU A 93 -13.23 -3.34 10.72
CA GLU A 93 -12.97 -4.20 9.57
C GLU A 93 -11.48 -4.48 9.37
N GLY A 94 -10.68 -4.25 10.41
CA GLY A 94 -9.30 -4.69 10.41
C GLY A 94 -8.27 -3.66 9.97
N GLN A 95 -8.67 -2.40 9.80
CA GLN A 95 -7.69 -1.39 9.45
C GLN A 95 -6.87 -1.03 10.69
N SER A 96 -5.56 -1.29 10.64
CA SER A 96 -4.68 -1.01 11.77
C SER A 96 -3.81 0.22 11.54
N VAL A 97 -3.56 0.61 10.30
CA VAL A 97 -2.82 1.83 9.97
C VAL A 97 -3.75 2.73 9.18
N PHE A 98 -3.93 3.97 9.66
CA PHE A 98 -4.90 4.88 9.06
C PHE A 98 -4.24 5.75 8.01
N HIS A 99 -3.73 5.08 7.01
CA HIS A 99 -3.20 5.59 5.77
C HIS A 99 -3.58 4.53 4.73
N THR A 100 -4.27 4.92 3.70
CA THR A 100 -4.78 3.99 2.68
C THR A 100 -3.69 3.03 2.24
N HIS A 101 -4.01 1.73 2.23
CA HIS A 101 -3.07 0.76 1.70
C HIS A 101 -3.82 -0.46 1.19
N ALA A 102 -3.30 -1.01 0.10
CA ALA A 102 -3.82 -2.22 -0.51
C ALA A 102 -2.97 -3.39 -0.06
N HIS A 103 -3.62 -4.53 0.16
CA HIS A 103 -2.93 -5.80 0.41
C HIS A 103 -3.03 -6.64 -0.85
N ILE A 104 -1.90 -7.10 -1.34
CA ILE A 104 -1.85 -8.15 -2.37
C ILE A 104 -1.47 -9.43 -1.66
N LEU A 105 -2.39 -10.39 -1.65
CA LEU A 105 -2.23 -11.64 -0.91
C LEU A 105 -2.33 -12.80 -1.87
N SER A 106 -1.32 -13.68 -1.86
CA SER A 106 -1.37 -14.87 -2.70
C SER A 106 -0.90 -16.06 -1.90
N GLN A 107 -1.62 -17.18 -2.07
CA GLN A 107 -1.29 -18.46 -1.44
C GLN A 107 -0.28 -19.25 -2.26
N GLN A 108 0.23 -18.67 -3.32
CA GLN A 108 1.24 -19.27 -4.16
C GLN A 108 2.45 -19.65 -3.31
N SER A 109 2.92 -20.87 -3.44
CA SER A 109 4.17 -21.26 -2.80
C SER A 109 5.28 -21.16 -3.82
N SER A 110 6.43 -20.72 -3.37
CA SER A 110 7.58 -20.52 -4.25
C SER A 110 8.42 -21.77 -4.37
#